data_42b9c9896d643426ed003994fec63001
#
_entry.id   42b9c9896d643426ed003994fec63001
#
_cell.length_a   1.000
_cell.length_b   1.000
_cell.length_c   1.000
_cell.angle_alpha   90.00
_cell.angle_beta   90.00
_cell.angle_gamma   90.00
#
_symmetry.space_group_name_H-M   'P 1'
#
loop_
_entity.id
_entity.type
_entity.pdbx_description
1 polymer ?
#
loop_
_entity_poly.entity_id
_entity_poly.type
_entity_poly.pdbx_seq_one_letter_code
_entity_poly.pdbx_strand_id
1 'polypeptide(L)'
;DCIANSGHQLVGDFRNLWAYTNEYTVDDYAYTAGVTGVDGQPLRWAGNGNAEAVFAVKFGNFAGYSYENQGGYCNLYLSFFGIMSKSDNGAAFPFGNTNSFGTVPTSLWDSWEAAEPDDIRRRASVIVDEDEFDMANYESGEVRQQWEETGLWNKKLQPILSKQAYDKMGSWGNSLFWIAHPEFAGMNDPYIQPRWAAMFEDLYIIRFADVLLMHSELTGNADNMNRVRARAGLPAIGYSLEALQQERRHELAFEGQRFQDIRRWHIAETELNKQNNT
;
A
#
# COMPACT_ATOMS: atom_id res chain seq x y z
N ASP A 1 -19.10 -6.42 22.30
CA ASP A 1 -19.42 -6.34 20.90
C ASP A 1 -18.60 -5.23 20.23
N CYS A 2 -17.35 -5.57 19.93
CA CYS A 2 -16.36 -4.66 19.39
C CYS A 2 -16.79 -4.10 18.01
N ILE A 3 -17.34 -4.94 17.13
CA ILE A 3 -17.71 -4.57 15.76
C ILE A 3 -18.82 -3.50 15.74
N ALA A 4 -19.82 -3.63 16.62
CA ALA A 4 -20.95 -2.70 16.65
C ALA A 4 -20.68 -1.42 17.43
N ASN A 5 -19.78 -1.45 18.42
CA ASN A 5 -19.68 -0.38 19.43
C ASN A 5 -18.31 0.32 19.46
N SER A 6 -17.33 -0.11 18.69
CA SER A 6 -15.98 0.48 18.69
C SER A 6 -15.89 1.84 17.99
N GLY A 7 -16.86 2.16 17.12
CA GLY A 7 -16.79 3.32 16.23
C GLY A 7 -15.90 3.12 15.00
N HIS A 8 -15.22 1.97 14.88
CA HIS A 8 -14.46 1.64 13.69
C HIS A 8 -15.37 1.24 12.51
N GLN A 9 -14.94 1.56 11.30
CA GLN A 9 -15.65 1.21 10.08
C GLN A 9 -14.68 1.06 8.90
N LEU A 10 -15.09 0.34 7.86
CA LEU A 10 -14.33 0.28 6.62
C LEU A 10 -14.27 1.65 5.95
N VAL A 11 -13.13 2.01 5.41
CA VAL A 11 -12.99 3.12 4.47
C VAL A 11 -13.77 2.78 3.20
N GLY A 12 -14.49 3.74 2.62
CA GLY A 12 -15.45 3.50 1.54
C GLY A 12 -14.87 2.88 0.26
N ASP A 13 -13.62 3.20 -0.06
CA ASP A 13 -12.87 2.54 -1.14
C ASP A 13 -11.50 2.06 -0.61
N PHE A 14 -11.10 0.86 -1.02
CA PHE A 14 -9.83 0.26 -0.57
C PHE A 14 -8.61 1.10 -0.92
N ARG A 15 -8.62 1.76 -2.07
CA ARG A 15 -7.53 2.61 -2.55
C ARG A 15 -7.27 3.79 -1.63
N ASN A 16 -8.32 4.28 -0.96
CA ASN A 16 -8.24 5.42 -0.05
C ASN A 16 -7.50 5.14 1.27
N LEU A 17 -7.16 3.88 1.54
CA LEU A 17 -6.27 3.51 2.64
C LEU A 17 -4.80 3.90 2.39
N TRP A 18 -4.40 4.05 1.13
CA TRP A 18 -3.01 4.15 0.72
C TRP A 18 -2.66 5.57 0.24
N ALA A 19 -1.47 6.02 0.61
CA ALA A 19 -1.07 7.41 0.43
C ALA A 19 -0.97 7.87 -1.04
N TYR A 20 -0.94 6.98 -2.02
CA TYR A 20 -0.95 7.38 -3.43
C TYR A 20 -2.27 8.07 -3.87
N THR A 21 -3.32 8.04 -3.05
CA THR A 21 -4.56 8.81 -3.27
C THR A 21 -4.60 10.14 -2.51
N ASN A 22 -3.46 10.62 -1.96
CA ASN A 22 -3.40 11.92 -1.30
C ASN A 22 -3.64 13.09 -2.26
N GLU A 23 -3.99 14.25 -1.72
CA GLU A 23 -4.38 15.44 -2.48
C GLU A 23 -3.32 16.02 -3.42
N TYR A 24 -2.04 15.72 -3.22
CA TYR A 24 -0.94 16.18 -4.05
C TYR A 24 -0.54 15.19 -5.15
N THR A 25 -1.22 14.05 -5.22
CA THR A 25 -0.82 12.96 -6.12
C THR A 25 -2.01 12.38 -6.90
N VAL A 26 -3.19 12.33 -6.31
CA VAL A 26 -4.36 11.60 -6.82
C VAL A 26 -4.80 12.04 -8.23
N ASP A 27 -4.69 13.32 -8.54
CA ASP A 27 -5.09 13.88 -9.85
C ASP A 27 -3.98 13.80 -10.91
N ASP A 28 -2.73 13.62 -10.48
CA ASP A 28 -1.56 13.52 -11.36
C ASP A 28 -1.18 12.07 -11.69
N TYR A 29 -1.62 11.11 -10.89
CA TYR A 29 -1.31 9.70 -11.08
C TYR A 29 -2.36 9.02 -11.96
N ALA A 30 -1.94 8.52 -13.13
CA ALA A 30 -2.85 7.99 -14.15
C ALA A 30 -3.81 6.89 -13.64
N TYR A 31 -3.37 6.08 -12.68
CA TYR A 31 -4.21 5.03 -12.08
C TYR A 31 -5.37 5.58 -11.23
N THR A 32 -5.25 6.79 -10.70
CA THR A 32 -6.23 7.39 -9.78
C THR A 32 -6.94 8.61 -10.35
N ALA A 33 -6.35 9.28 -11.34
CA ALA A 33 -6.85 10.53 -11.90
C ALA A 33 -8.28 10.38 -12.48
N GLY A 34 -9.21 11.14 -11.94
CA GLY A 34 -10.62 11.12 -12.38
C GLY A 34 -11.39 9.85 -12.04
N VAL A 35 -10.81 8.95 -11.26
CA VAL A 35 -11.44 7.67 -10.89
C VAL A 35 -12.47 7.90 -9.77
N THR A 36 -13.67 7.35 -9.97
CA THR A 36 -14.71 7.25 -8.93
C THR A 36 -14.53 5.96 -8.14
N GLY A 37 -14.58 6.06 -6.83
CA GLY A 37 -14.49 4.92 -5.91
C GLY A 37 -15.72 4.01 -5.94
N VAL A 38 -15.60 2.84 -5.32
CA VAL A 38 -16.72 1.88 -5.16
C VAL A 38 -17.89 2.51 -4.39
N ASP A 39 -17.60 3.43 -3.49
CA ASP A 39 -18.58 4.22 -2.73
C ASP A 39 -19.23 5.37 -3.53
N GLY A 40 -18.88 5.53 -4.80
CA GLY A 40 -19.36 6.59 -5.67
C GLY A 40 -18.75 7.97 -5.42
N GLN A 41 -17.69 8.06 -4.58
CA GLN A 41 -16.97 9.29 -4.29
C GLN A 41 -15.64 9.35 -5.06
N PRO A 42 -15.09 10.54 -5.33
CA PRO A 42 -13.71 10.66 -5.82
C PRO A 42 -12.72 10.00 -4.85
N LEU A 43 -11.65 9.41 -5.39
CA LEU A 43 -10.61 8.84 -4.54
C LEU A 43 -9.95 9.92 -3.69
N ARG A 44 -9.79 9.64 -2.41
CA ARG A 44 -9.13 10.53 -1.45
C ARG A 44 -8.54 9.72 -0.30
N TRP A 45 -7.25 9.90 -0.04
CA TRP A 45 -6.59 9.26 1.10
C TRP A 45 -7.30 9.58 2.41
N ALA A 46 -7.64 8.54 3.15
CA ALA A 46 -8.35 8.66 4.41
C ALA A 46 -7.47 9.19 5.56
N GLY A 47 -6.15 9.30 5.33
CA GLY A 47 -5.18 9.82 6.30
C GLY A 47 -4.77 8.82 7.36
N ASN A 48 -3.76 9.24 8.14
CA ASN A 48 -3.33 8.51 9.32
C ASN A 48 -4.42 8.53 10.40
N GLY A 49 -4.57 7.42 11.12
CA GLY A 49 -5.57 7.31 12.18
C GLY A 49 -7.02 7.34 11.68
N ASN A 50 -7.24 6.95 10.42
CA ASN A 50 -8.59 6.86 9.84
C ASN A 50 -9.47 5.84 10.59
N ALA A 51 -10.76 5.83 10.26
CA ALA A 51 -11.75 5.00 10.96
C ALA A 51 -11.50 3.48 10.87
N GLU A 52 -10.73 3.03 9.90
CA GLU A 52 -10.38 1.62 9.75
C GLU A 52 -9.16 1.20 10.60
N ALA A 53 -8.32 2.13 11.03
CA ALA A 53 -7.13 1.85 11.84
C ALA A 53 -7.52 1.48 13.28
N VAL A 54 -7.50 0.18 13.61
CA VAL A 54 -7.78 -0.31 14.97
C VAL A 54 -6.51 -0.24 15.82
N PHE A 55 -5.39 -0.70 15.28
CA PHE A 55 -4.08 -0.56 15.90
C PHE A 55 -3.02 -0.30 14.84
N ALA A 56 -2.32 0.82 14.98
CA ALA A 56 -1.26 1.22 14.07
C ALA A 56 -0.07 1.79 14.83
N VAL A 57 1.14 1.52 14.31
CA VAL A 57 2.34 2.24 14.75
C VAL A 57 2.32 3.61 14.10
N LYS A 58 2.40 4.64 14.94
CA LYS A 58 2.45 6.04 14.52
C LYS A 58 3.88 6.48 14.31
N PHE A 59 4.11 7.19 13.23
CA PHE A 59 5.38 7.84 12.95
C PHE A 59 5.19 9.35 12.98
N GLY A 60 6.24 10.06 13.39
CA GLY A 60 6.21 11.50 13.51
C GLY A 60 7.25 12.15 12.62
N ASN A 61 6.93 13.34 12.13
CA ASN A 61 7.89 14.21 11.48
C ASN A 61 8.45 15.16 12.54
N PHE A 62 9.56 14.78 13.16
CA PHE A 62 10.26 15.64 14.09
C PHE A 62 11.39 16.38 13.37
N ALA A 63 11.42 17.69 13.51
CA ALA A 63 12.45 18.55 12.93
C ALA A 63 13.86 18.09 13.34
N GLY A 64 14.61 17.64 12.40
CA GLY A 64 15.95 17.12 12.60
C GLY A 64 16.30 16.16 11.45
N TYR A 65 16.48 16.72 10.27
CA TYR A 65 16.68 16.02 9.02
C TYR A 65 18.09 15.43 8.85
N SER A 66 18.73 14.99 9.91
CA SER A 66 19.98 14.24 9.75
C SER A 66 19.65 12.77 9.50
N TYR A 67 20.49 12.13 8.70
CA TYR A 67 20.43 10.67 8.45
C TYR A 67 20.38 9.87 9.76
N GLU A 68 21.04 10.38 10.79
CA GLU A 68 21.11 9.79 12.13
C GLU A 68 19.77 9.81 12.88
N ASN A 69 18.89 10.79 12.59
CA ASN A 69 17.60 10.96 13.26
C ASN A 69 16.43 10.29 12.52
N GLN A 70 16.62 9.84 11.28
CA GLN A 70 15.57 9.22 10.48
C GLN A 70 15.10 7.89 11.05
N GLY A 71 16.03 7.09 11.56
CA GLY A 71 15.73 5.74 12.04
C GLY A 71 14.81 5.65 13.25
N GLY A 72 14.56 6.77 13.95
CA GLY A 72 13.74 6.78 15.18
C GLY A 72 12.30 7.24 14.99
N TYR A 73 11.97 7.90 13.88
CA TYR A 73 10.68 8.60 13.78
C TYR A 73 9.93 8.37 12.48
N CYS A 74 10.58 7.87 11.41
CA CYS A 74 9.93 7.61 10.13
C CYS A 74 9.60 6.13 9.93
N ASN A 75 8.63 5.87 9.03
CA ASN A 75 8.25 4.53 8.64
C ASN A 75 9.28 3.92 7.68
N LEU A 76 10.30 3.27 8.22
CA LEU A 76 11.37 2.66 7.42
C LEU A 76 10.88 1.50 6.53
N TYR A 77 9.71 0.91 6.77
CA TYR A 77 9.15 -0.09 5.86
C TYR A 77 8.98 0.45 4.45
N LEU A 78 8.59 1.72 4.31
CA LEU A 78 8.48 2.37 3.00
C LEU A 78 9.84 2.46 2.32
N SER A 79 10.91 2.72 3.08
CA SER A 79 12.27 2.76 2.57
C SER A 79 12.80 1.39 2.16
N PHE A 80 12.38 0.33 2.82
CA PHE A 80 12.87 -1.03 2.53
C PHE A 80 12.07 -1.71 1.43
N PHE A 81 10.75 -1.61 1.47
CA PHE A 81 9.86 -2.38 0.60
C PHE A 81 9.36 -1.63 -0.64
N GLY A 82 9.74 -0.38 -0.81
CA GLY A 82 9.44 0.36 -2.02
C GLY A 82 10.30 -0.03 -3.22
N ILE A 83 10.05 0.59 -4.35
CA ILE A 83 10.79 0.36 -5.60
C ILE A 83 12.18 1.01 -5.57
N MET A 84 13.06 0.56 -6.46
CA MET A 84 14.34 1.21 -6.74
C MET A 84 14.54 1.42 -8.24
N SER A 85 14.94 2.61 -8.61
CA SER A 85 15.29 2.95 -9.99
C SER A 85 16.69 3.55 -10.03
N LYS A 86 17.46 3.26 -11.10
CA LYS A 86 18.76 3.88 -11.39
C LYS A 86 18.60 5.25 -12.02
N SER A 87 17.54 5.44 -12.78
CA SER A 87 17.26 6.65 -13.55
C SER A 87 16.48 7.68 -12.74
N ASP A 88 15.89 8.65 -13.38
CA ASP A 88 15.12 9.72 -12.76
C ASP A 88 13.98 9.15 -11.90
N ASN A 89 13.84 9.65 -10.68
CA ASN A 89 12.73 9.30 -9.79
C ASN A 89 11.35 9.55 -10.44
N GLY A 90 11.27 10.51 -11.37
CA GLY A 90 10.04 10.80 -12.11
C GLY A 90 9.58 9.69 -13.05
N ALA A 91 10.48 8.80 -13.48
CA ALA A 91 10.12 7.67 -14.34
C ALA A 91 9.18 6.69 -13.65
N ALA A 92 9.23 6.59 -12.33
CA ALA A 92 8.37 5.73 -11.51
C ALA A 92 7.29 6.53 -10.75
N PHE A 93 7.01 7.76 -11.16
CA PHE A 93 5.97 8.59 -10.51
C PHE A 93 4.64 7.82 -10.40
N PRO A 94 3.95 7.85 -9.26
CA PRO A 94 4.19 8.68 -8.07
C PRO A 94 5.11 8.07 -7.01
N PHE A 95 5.78 6.97 -7.29
CA PHE A 95 6.55 6.23 -6.30
C PHE A 95 7.98 6.73 -6.19
N GLY A 96 8.43 6.92 -4.95
CA GLY A 96 9.79 7.36 -4.66
C GLY A 96 10.81 6.23 -4.67
N ASN A 97 12.06 6.57 -4.98
CA ASN A 97 13.16 5.60 -5.00
C ASN A 97 13.54 5.11 -3.60
N THR A 98 13.70 3.80 -3.42
CA THR A 98 13.97 3.13 -2.14
C THR A 98 14.99 2.00 -2.24
N ASN A 99 14.92 0.99 -1.34
CA ASN A 99 15.84 -0.15 -1.27
C ASN A 99 15.35 -1.42 -2.00
N SER A 100 14.12 -1.46 -2.50
CA SER A 100 13.61 -2.47 -3.42
C SER A 100 13.51 -3.91 -2.89
N PHE A 101 13.09 -4.07 -1.64
CA PHE A 101 12.77 -5.41 -1.11
C PHE A 101 11.31 -5.81 -1.29
N GLY A 102 10.52 -5.03 -2.02
CA GLY A 102 9.08 -5.20 -2.17
C GLY A 102 8.63 -5.84 -3.49
N THR A 103 9.48 -6.65 -4.13
CA THR A 103 9.08 -7.43 -5.31
C THR A 103 7.93 -8.38 -4.98
N VAL A 104 6.99 -8.50 -5.91
CA VAL A 104 5.81 -9.35 -5.77
C VAL A 104 5.98 -10.58 -6.65
N PRO A 105 5.81 -11.81 -6.10
CA PRO A 105 5.90 -13.01 -6.92
C PRO A 105 4.74 -13.07 -7.94
N THR A 106 5.05 -13.46 -9.16
CA THR A 106 4.06 -13.62 -10.26
C THR A 106 2.94 -14.57 -9.86
N SER A 107 3.25 -15.61 -9.08
CA SER A 107 2.26 -16.56 -8.57
C SER A 107 1.14 -15.94 -7.72
N LEU A 108 1.42 -14.84 -6.99
CA LEU A 108 0.37 -14.10 -6.30
C LEU A 108 -0.50 -13.34 -7.30
N TRP A 109 0.11 -12.64 -8.23
CA TRP A 109 -0.55 -11.84 -9.24
C TRP A 109 -1.48 -12.68 -10.12
N ASP A 110 -0.94 -13.78 -10.69
CA ASP A 110 -1.65 -14.66 -11.61
C ASP A 110 -2.80 -15.42 -10.92
N SER A 111 -2.55 -15.92 -9.69
CA SER A 111 -3.60 -16.61 -8.92
C SER A 111 -4.72 -15.69 -8.48
N TRP A 112 -4.41 -14.42 -8.21
CA TRP A 112 -5.41 -13.43 -7.87
C TRP A 112 -6.28 -13.08 -9.07
N GLU A 113 -5.65 -12.84 -10.23
CA GLU A 113 -6.36 -12.59 -11.48
C GLU A 113 -7.28 -13.74 -11.88
N ALA A 114 -6.77 -14.96 -11.81
CA ALA A 114 -7.55 -16.15 -12.15
C ALA A 114 -8.76 -16.37 -11.23
N ALA A 115 -8.63 -16.04 -9.95
CA ALA A 115 -9.69 -16.20 -8.97
C ALA A 115 -10.74 -15.07 -9.04
N GLU A 116 -10.29 -13.82 -9.13
CA GLU A 116 -11.13 -12.61 -9.03
C GLU A 116 -10.58 -11.50 -9.94
N PRO A 117 -10.78 -11.56 -11.26
CA PRO A 117 -10.21 -10.62 -12.22
C PRO A 117 -10.68 -9.17 -11.98
N ASP A 118 -11.88 -8.99 -11.44
CA ASP A 118 -12.50 -7.68 -11.18
C ASP A 118 -12.17 -7.12 -9.78
N ASP A 119 -11.34 -7.80 -8.98
CA ASP A 119 -10.94 -7.33 -7.67
C ASP A 119 -10.04 -6.10 -7.77
N ILE A 120 -10.59 -4.94 -7.40
CA ILE A 120 -9.83 -3.68 -7.44
C ILE A 120 -8.58 -3.70 -6.57
N ARG A 121 -8.55 -4.53 -5.52
CA ARG A 121 -7.44 -4.60 -4.56
C ARG A 121 -6.16 -5.13 -5.18
N ARG A 122 -6.25 -5.94 -6.23
CA ARG A 122 -5.08 -6.47 -6.94
C ARG A 122 -4.20 -5.31 -7.43
N ARG A 123 -4.74 -4.44 -8.27
CA ARG A 123 -4.02 -3.25 -8.76
C ARG A 123 -3.84 -2.16 -7.69
N ALA A 124 -4.69 -2.12 -6.69
CA ALA A 124 -4.54 -1.21 -5.56
C ALA A 124 -3.36 -1.59 -4.63
N SER A 125 -2.94 -2.86 -4.66
CA SER A 125 -1.87 -3.39 -3.81
C SER A 125 -0.57 -3.69 -4.55
N VAL A 126 -0.63 -3.82 -5.90
CA VAL A 126 0.51 -4.21 -6.74
C VAL A 126 0.71 -3.17 -7.84
N ILE A 127 1.94 -2.69 -7.97
CA ILE A 127 2.41 -1.89 -9.10
C ILE A 127 2.80 -2.87 -10.22
N VAL A 128 2.38 -2.56 -11.44
CA VAL A 128 2.85 -3.21 -12.66
C VAL A 128 3.70 -2.19 -13.41
N ASP A 129 5.01 -2.40 -13.45
CA ASP A 129 5.95 -1.41 -13.99
C ASP A 129 5.67 -1.05 -15.46
N GLU A 130 5.38 -2.03 -16.31
CA GLU A 130 5.05 -1.80 -17.73
C GLU A 130 3.81 -0.92 -17.94
N ASP A 131 2.87 -0.96 -17.00
CA ASP A 131 1.61 -0.21 -17.08
C ASP A 131 1.69 1.16 -16.39
N GLU A 132 2.56 1.30 -15.40
CA GLU A 132 2.53 2.43 -14.47
C GLU A 132 3.77 3.32 -14.55
N PHE A 133 4.87 2.85 -15.13
CA PHE A 133 6.12 3.60 -15.25
C PHE A 133 6.36 4.13 -16.66
N ASP A 134 7.14 5.19 -16.75
CA ASP A 134 7.72 5.66 -18.00
C ASP A 134 8.89 4.74 -18.38
N MET A 135 8.57 3.62 -19.03
CA MET A 135 9.55 2.58 -19.38
C MET A 135 10.67 3.06 -20.32
N ALA A 136 10.53 4.24 -20.96
CA ALA A 136 11.60 4.83 -21.75
C ALA A 136 12.71 5.41 -20.86
N ASN A 137 12.37 5.80 -19.64
CA ASN A 137 13.24 6.46 -18.68
C ASN A 137 13.42 5.67 -17.38
N TYR A 138 12.66 4.62 -17.18
CA TYR A 138 12.80 3.75 -16.02
C TYR A 138 13.89 2.71 -16.25
N GLU A 139 14.81 2.60 -15.32
CA GLU A 139 15.77 1.50 -15.22
C GLU A 139 15.67 0.88 -13.83
N SER A 140 15.52 -0.43 -13.75
CA SER A 140 15.56 -1.14 -12.50
C SER A 140 16.89 -0.97 -11.77
N GLY A 141 16.84 -0.97 -10.44
CA GLY A 141 18.03 -0.69 -9.61
C GLY A 141 18.93 -1.92 -9.42
N GLU A 142 20.11 -1.97 -10.05
CA GLU A 142 21.09 -3.06 -9.87
C GLU A 142 21.80 -3.07 -8.52
N VAL A 143 21.67 -2.02 -7.72
CA VAL A 143 22.58 -1.77 -6.57
C VAL A 143 22.53 -2.89 -5.53
N ARG A 144 21.48 -3.71 -5.51
CA ARG A 144 21.32 -4.81 -4.54
C ARG A 144 20.98 -6.15 -5.16
N GLN A 145 21.29 -6.33 -6.46
CA GLN A 145 21.12 -7.61 -7.13
C GLN A 145 19.69 -8.13 -7.00
N GLN A 146 18.77 -7.44 -7.65
CA GLN A 146 17.35 -7.83 -7.67
C GLN A 146 17.13 -8.91 -8.70
N TRP A 147 17.71 -10.06 -8.46
CA TRP A 147 17.53 -11.26 -9.27
C TRP A 147 16.10 -11.81 -9.26
N GLU A 148 15.27 -11.27 -8.38
CA GLU A 148 13.87 -11.64 -8.23
C GLU A 148 12.93 -10.54 -8.77
N GLU A 149 13.42 -9.67 -9.63
CA GLU A 149 12.63 -8.62 -10.23
C GLU A 149 11.60 -9.24 -11.19
N THR A 150 10.33 -9.08 -10.86
CA THR A 150 9.21 -9.65 -11.60
C THR A 150 8.43 -8.62 -12.43
N GLY A 151 8.84 -7.34 -12.39
CA GLY A 151 8.05 -6.21 -12.90
C GLY A 151 6.82 -5.88 -12.04
N LEU A 152 6.70 -6.54 -10.88
CA LEU A 152 5.59 -6.37 -9.94
C LEU A 152 6.13 -5.92 -8.58
N TRP A 153 5.55 -4.85 -8.03
CA TRP A 153 6.02 -4.26 -6.79
C TRP A 153 4.89 -4.04 -5.80
N ASN A 154 5.20 -4.09 -4.51
CA ASN A 154 4.27 -3.72 -3.46
C ASN A 154 3.89 -2.23 -3.57
N LYS A 155 2.60 -1.93 -3.74
CA LYS A 155 2.07 -0.55 -3.86
C LYS A 155 1.71 0.08 -2.51
N LYS A 156 1.45 -0.72 -1.49
CA LYS A 156 1.00 -0.23 -0.18
C LYS A 156 2.11 0.46 0.63
N LEU A 157 3.35 0.02 0.44
CA LEU A 157 4.50 0.48 1.20
C LEU A 157 5.48 1.23 0.28
N GLN A 158 5.07 2.44 -0.13
CA GLN A 158 5.83 3.28 -1.06
C GLN A 158 5.91 4.71 -0.55
N PRO A 159 7.07 5.37 -0.61
CA PRO A 159 7.13 6.82 -0.52
C PRO A 159 6.41 7.43 -1.73
N ILE A 160 5.55 8.41 -1.49
CA ILE A 160 4.73 9.02 -2.55
C ILE A 160 5.23 10.42 -2.89
N LEU A 161 5.52 10.65 -4.17
CA LEU A 161 6.03 11.90 -4.70
C LEU A 161 4.91 12.86 -5.08
N SER A 162 5.22 14.15 -5.07
CA SER A 162 4.37 15.21 -5.56
C SER A 162 4.93 15.81 -6.85
N LYS A 163 4.12 15.79 -7.92
CA LYS A 163 4.45 16.47 -9.17
C LYS A 163 4.45 17.98 -8.97
N GLN A 164 3.55 18.51 -8.15
CA GLN A 164 3.50 19.92 -7.81
C GLN A 164 4.80 20.39 -7.13
N ALA A 165 5.42 19.56 -6.30
CA ALA A 165 6.73 19.86 -5.73
C ALA A 165 7.80 19.93 -6.83
N TYR A 166 7.80 18.97 -7.76
CA TYR A 166 8.73 18.95 -8.89
C TYR A 166 8.60 20.20 -9.76
N ASP A 167 7.38 20.55 -10.14
CA ASP A 167 7.11 21.72 -11.01
C ASP A 167 7.56 23.04 -10.37
N LYS A 168 7.49 23.15 -9.04
CA LYS A 168 7.89 24.36 -8.31
C LYS A 168 9.40 24.44 -8.02
N MET A 169 10.04 23.31 -7.83
CA MET A 169 11.38 23.26 -7.24
C MET A 169 12.42 22.55 -8.12
N GLY A 170 12.01 21.93 -9.23
CA GLY A 170 12.89 21.15 -10.08
C GLY A 170 13.41 19.87 -9.43
N SER A 171 12.79 19.43 -8.32
CA SER A 171 13.13 18.18 -7.64
C SER A 171 11.90 17.53 -7.04
N TRP A 172 11.87 16.19 -7.09
CA TRP A 172 10.79 15.41 -6.53
C TRP A 172 10.80 15.43 -5.00
N GLY A 173 9.72 15.94 -4.39
CA GLY A 173 9.50 15.95 -2.94
C GLY A 173 8.43 14.93 -2.54
N ASN A 174 8.52 14.40 -1.31
CA ASN A 174 7.51 13.51 -0.77
C ASN A 174 6.21 14.28 -0.46
N SER A 175 5.09 13.83 -1.01
CA SER A 175 3.80 14.52 -0.88
C SER A 175 3.28 14.58 0.55
N LEU A 176 3.57 13.58 1.39
CA LEU A 176 3.12 13.57 2.77
C LEU A 176 3.83 14.63 3.64
N PHE A 177 5.06 14.99 3.28
CA PHE A 177 5.72 16.13 3.93
C PHE A 177 4.93 17.42 3.73
N TRP A 178 4.42 17.66 2.53
CA TRP A 178 3.62 18.84 2.23
C TRP A 178 2.26 18.84 2.92
N ILE A 179 1.66 17.66 3.10
CA ILE A 179 0.42 17.51 3.88
C ILE A 179 0.65 17.88 5.34
N ALA A 180 1.77 17.43 5.93
CA ALA A 180 2.09 17.71 7.33
C ALA A 180 2.58 19.14 7.57
N HIS A 181 3.20 19.73 6.57
CA HIS A 181 3.88 21.02 6.64
C HIS A 181 3.53 21.92 5.43
N PRO A 182 2.26 22.31 5.28
CA PRO A 182 1.83 23.13 4.16
C PRO A 182 2.54 24.50 4.10
N GLU A 183 3.05 24.98 5.24
CA GLU A 183 3.84 26.22 5.33
C GLU A 183 5.16 26.15 4.55
N PHE A 184 5.69 24.96 4.31
CA PHE A 184 6.91 24.76 3.51
C PHE A 184 6.63 24.46 2.05
N ALA A 185 5.38 24.31 1.66
CA ALA A 185 5.01 24.01 0.29
C ALA A 185 5.51 25.09 -0.67
N GLY A 186 6.44 24.73 -1.54
CA GLY A 186 7.06 25.62 -2.50
C GLY A 186 8.34 26.34 -2.03
N MET A 187 8.86 26.05 -0.84
CA MET A 187 10.18 26.49 -0.43
C MET A 187 11.27 25.64 -1.09
N ASN A 188 12.19 26.27 -1.78
CA ASN A 188 13.33 25.62 -2.40
C ASN A 188 14.49 25.50 -1.42
N ASP A 189 14.31 24.74 -0.34
CA ASP A 189 15.34 24.48 0.64
C ASP A 189 15.71 22.98 0.61
N PRO A 190 16.93 22.62 0.25
CA PRO A 190 17.36 21.22 0.20
C PRO A 190 17.31 20.52 1.56
N TYR A 191 17.26 21.26 2.67
CA TYR A 191 17.09 20.70 4.01
C TYR A 191 15.63 20.45 4.38
N ILE A 192 14.68 21.06 3.68
CA ILE A 192 13.23 20.92 3.88
C ILE A 192 12.63 19.86 2.95
N GLN A 193 13.43 19.24 2.08
CA GLN A 193 12.99 18.21 1.13
C GLN A 193 13.58 16.84 1.46
N PRO A 194 13.30 16.25 2.57
CA PRO A 194 13.89 14.96 2.84
C PRO A 194 13.15 13.89 2.04
N ARG A 195 13.84 13.30 1.09
CA ARG A 195 13.37 12.09 0.40
C ARG A 195 13.03 10.97 1.39
N TRP A 196 13.68 10.98 2.55
CA TRP A 196 13.65 9.91 3.55
C TRP A 196 12.90 10.27 4.83
N ALA A 197 12.79 11.53 5.21
CA ALA A 197 12.24 11.95 6.51
C ALA A 197 10.73 12.19 6.52
N ALA A 198 10.08 12.10 5.37
CA ALA A 198 8.65 12.34 5.24
C ALA A 198 7.83 11.06 5.11
N MET A 199 8.38 9.93 5.54
CA MET A 199 7.69 8.65 5.56
C MET A 199 7.04 8.46 6.92
N PHE A 200 5.87 9.07 7.12
CA PHE A 200 5.13 8.99 8.38
C PHE A 200 3.71 8.45 8.23
N GLU A 201 3.47 7.71 7.15
CA GLU A 201 2.27 6.88 7.05
C GLU A 201 2.21 5.89 8.21
N ASP A 202 1.01 5.74 8.75
CA ASP A 202 0.76 4.72 9.76
C ASP A 202 1.10 3.33 9.24
N LEU A 203 1.82 2.56 10.05
CA LEU A 203 1.97 1.12 9.80
C LEU A 203 0.80 0.40 10.47
N TYR A 204 -0.14 -0.07 9.70
CA TYR A 204 -1.27 -0.84 10.21
C TYR A 204 -0.80 -2.20 10.75
N ILE A 205 -1.13 -2.47 12.00
CA ILE A 205 -0.95 -3.78 12.62
C ILE A 205 -2.28 -4.53 12.61
N ILE A 206 -3.39 -3.83 12.91
CA ILE A 206 -4.75 -4.37 12.84
C ILE A 206 -5.64 -3.29 12.20
N ARG A 207 -6.31 -3.65 11.12
CA ARG A 207 -7.38 -2.85 10.50
C ARG A 207 -8.75 -3.44 10.82
N PHE A 208 -9.79 -2.64 10.71
CA PHE A 208 -11.15 -3.10 10.95
C PHE A 208 -11.57 -4.24 9.98
N ALA A 209 -11.06 -4.25 8.75
CA ALA A 209 -11.22 -5.37 7.82
C ALA A 209 -10.69 -6.69 8.41
N ASP A 210 -9.51 -6.68 9.05
CA ASP A 210 -8.97 -7.88 9.72
C ASP A 210 -9.89 -8.35 10.86
N VAL A 211 -10.42 -7.43 11.67
CA VAL A 211 -11.40 -7.76 12.73
C VAL A 211 -12.67 -8.41 12.15
N LEU A 212 -13.16 -7.89 11.02
CA LEU A 212 -14.33 -8.46 10.33
C LEU A 212 -14.05 -9.88 9.83
N LEU A 213 -12.86 -10.10 9.25
CA LEU A 213 -12.45 -11.41 8.75
C LEU A 213 -12.20 -12.40 9.90
N MET A 214 -11.58 -11.98 11.00
CA MET A 214 -11.46 -12.80 12.22
C MET A 214 -12.82 -13.19 12.77
N HIS A 215 -13.80 -12.27 12.80
CA HIS A 215 -15.16 -12.60 13.24
C HIS A 215 -15.83 -13.64 12.33
N SER A 216 -15.70 -13.49 11.00
CA SER A 216 -16.23 -14.46 10.04
C SER A 216 -15.62 -15.85 10.25
N GLU A 217 -14.32 -15.93 10.53
CA GLU A 217 -13.61 -17.18 10.82
C GLU A 217 -14.14 -17.87 12.08
N LEU A 218 -14.29 -17.10 13.17
CA LEU A 218 -14.72 -17.64 14.46
C LEU A 218 -16.19 -18.08 14.48
N THR A 219 -17.03 -17.45 13.66
CA THR A 219 -18.47 -17.72 13.63
C THR A 219 -18.89 -18.67 12.50
N GLY A 220 -18.01 -18.91 11.52
CA GLY A 220 -18.37 -19.64 10.31
C GLY A 220 -19.43 -18.92 9.45
N ASN A 221 -19.51 -17.58 9.56
CA ASN A 221 -20.51 -16.76 8.87
C ASN A 221 -19.85 -15.79 7.89
N ALA A 222 -20.41 -15.71 6.67
CA ALA A 222 -19.88 -14.90 5.60
C ALA A 222 -20.21 -13.40 5.71
N ASP A 223 -21.11 -12.97 6.58
CA ASP A 223 -21.65 -11.60 6.55
C ASP A 223 -20.56 -10.52 6.64
N ASN A 224 -19.64 -10.67 7.59
CA ASN A 224 -18.56 -9.69 7.75
C ASN A 224 -17.48 -9.83 6.67
N MET A 225 -17.17 -11.04 6.20
CA MET A 225 -16.33 -11.27 5.04
C MET A 225 -16.93 -10.58 3.79
N ASN A 226 -18.23 -10.70 3.59
CA ASN A 226 -18.93 -10.07 2.48
C ASN A 226 -18.98 -8.54 2.56
N ARG A 227 -18.90 -7.95 3.75
CA ARG A 227 -18.69 -6.49 3.90
C ARG A 227 -17.35 -6.05 3.32
N VAL A 228 -16.29 -6.82 3.59
CA VAL A 228 -14.95 -6.57 3.03
C VAL A 228 -14.95 -6.72 1.51
N ARG A 229 -15.60 -7.77 0.99
CA ARG A 229 -15.76 -8.01 -0.44
C ARG A 229 -16.55 -6.89 -1.14
N ALA A 230 -17.65 -6.47 -0.57
CA ALA A 230 -18.47 -5.38 -1.12
C ALA A 230 -17.67 -4.07 -1.26
N ARG A 231 -16.81 -3.73 -0.29
CA ARG A 231 -15.90 -2.60 -0.36
C ARG A 231 -14.89 -2.72 -1.51
N ALA A 232 -14.54 -3.95 -1.90
CA ALA A 232 -13.67 -4.23 -3.06
C ALA A 232 -14.44 -4.33 -4.40
N GLY A 233 -15.75 -4.06 -4.40
CA GLY A 233 -16.60 -4.17 -5.59
C GLY A 233 -16.98 -5.62 -5.95
N LEU A 234 -16.74 -6.57 -5.05
CA LEU A 234 -16.97 -8.00 -5.31
C LEU A 234 -18.34 -8.48 -4.82
N PRO A 235 -18.93 -9.47 -5.50
CA PRO A 235 -20.18 -10.08 -5.06
C PRO A 235 -20.00 -10.87 -3.74
N ALA A 236 -21.12 -11.01 -3.01
CA ALA A 236 -21.17 -11.84 -1.83
C ALA A 236 -21.03 -13.33 -2.19
N ILE A 237 -20.34 -14.07 -1.32
CA ILE A 237 -20.15 -15.53 -1.44
C ILE A 237 -20.51 -16.24 -0.13
N GLY A 238 -20.69 -17.56 -0.20
CA GLY A 238 -20.86 -18.41 0.99
C GLY A 238 -19.56 -18.50 1.80
N TYR A 239 -19.68 -18.77 3.09
CA TYR A 239 -18.53 -19.05 3.94
C TYR A 239 -17.96 -20.43 3.65
N SER A 240 -16.66 -20.48 3.47
CA SER A 240 -15.81 -21.65 3.69
C SER A 240 -14.47 -21.16 4.25
N LEU A 241 -13.70 -22.06 4.87
CA LEU A 241 -12.38 -21.68 5.37
C LEU A 241 -11.46 -21.26 4.21
N GLU A 242 -11.53 -21.96 3.09
CA GLU A 242 -10.75 -21.65 1.88
C GLU A 242 -11.11 -20.26 1.31
N ALA A 243 -12.41 -19.94 1.27
CA ALA A 243 -12.87 -18.63 0.83
C ALA A 243 -12.34 -17.51 1.77
N LEU A 244 -12.39 -17.73 3.07
CA LEU A 244 -11.83 -16.81 4.05
C LEU A 244 -10.31 -16.66 3.93
N GLN A 245 -9.59 -17.77 3.74
CA GLN A 245 -8.13 -17.76 3.56
C GLN A 245 -7.74 -16.95 2.33
N GLN A 246 -8.50 -17.08 1.24
CA GLN A 246 -8.29 -16.32 0.02
C GLN A 246 -8.61 -14.83 0.23
N GLU A 247 -9.74 -14.54 0.87
CA GLU A 247 -10.13 -13.17 1.18
C GLU A 247 -9.08 -12.45 2.04
N ARG A 248 -8.56 -13.10 3.09
CA ARG A 248 -7.48 -12.56 3.91
C ARG A 248 -6.19 -12.37 3.12
N ARG A 249 -5.87 -13.30 2.22
CA ARG A 249 -4.68 -13.20 1.36
C ARG A 249 -4.72 -11.97 0.47
N HIS A 250 -5.88 -11.64 -0.10
CA HIS A 250 -6.08 -10.49 -0.97
C HIS A 250 -6.17 -9.18 -0.17
N GLU A 251 -7.00 -9.15 0.85
CA GLU A 251 -7.25 -7.95 1.65
C GLU A 251 -6.01 -7.48 2.40
N LEU A 252 -5.29 -8.40 3.03
CA LEU A 252 -4.16 -8.11 3.93
C LEU A 252 -2.80 -8.36 3.28
N ALA A 253 -2.75 -8.47 1.94
CA ALA A 253 -1.49 -8.59 1.21
C ALA A 253 -0.51 -7.48 1.62
N PHE A 254 0.76 -7.83 1.87
CA PHE A 254 1.86 -6.93 2.26
C PHE A 254 1.75 -6.26 3.63
N GLU A 255 0.76 -6.63 4.46
CA GLU A 255 0.56 -6.07 5.79
C GLU A 255 1.12 -6.97 6.93
N GLY A 256 1.98 -7.93 6.58
CA GLY A 256 2.67 -8.79 7.55
C GLY A 256 1.85 -9.95 8.12
N GLN A 257 0.58 -10.11 7.72
CA GLN A 257 -0.33 -11.10 8.30
C GLN A 257 -0.15 -12.51 7.73
N ARG A 258 0.26 -12.63 6.45
CA ARG A 258 0.28 -13.92 5.73
C ARG A 258 1.07 -15.01 6.41
N PHE A 259 2.26 -14.70 6.94
CA PHE A 259 3.10 -15.69 7.62
C PHE A 259 2.43 -16.29 8.85
N GLN A 260 1.73 -15.46 9.62
CA GLN A 260 0.99 -15.93 10.80
C GLN A 260 -0.23 -16.78 10.39
N ASP A 261 -0.93 -16.36 9.34
CA ASP A 261 -2.11 -17.07 8.83
C ASP A 261 -1.76 -18.48 8.34
N ILE A 262 -0.72 -18.64 7.49
CA ILE A 262 -0.34 -19.97 7.00
C ILE A 262 0.15 -20.91 8.11
N ARG A 263 0.76 -20.36 9.17
CA ARG A 263 1.20 -21.13 10.33
C ARG A 263 0.02 -21.61 11.18
N ARG A 264 -0.90 -20.72 11.54
CA ARG A 264 -2.06 -21.06 12.39
C ARG A 264 -3.06 -22.00 11.71
N TRP A 265 -3.13 -21.96 10.38
CA TRP A 265 -3.95 -22.88 9.58
C TRP A 265 -3.23 -24.18 9.22
N HIS A 266 -1.95 -24.33 9.58
CA HIS A 266 -1.13 -25.51 9.27
C HIS A 266 -1.00 -25.82 7.78
N ILE A 267 -0.99 -24.78 6.93
CA ILE A 267 -0.88 -24.90 5.46
C ILE A 267 0.49 -24.42 4.94
N ALA A 268 1.46 -24.19 5.82
CA ALA A 268 2.75 -23.62 5.43
C ALA A 268 3.48 -24.49 4.38
N GLU A 269 3.49 -25.81 4.54
CA GLU A 269 4.15 -26.71 3.59
C GLU A 269 3.54 -26.58 2.19
N THR A 270 2.22 -26.57 2.09
CA THR A 270 1.52 -26.45 0.80
C THR A 270 1.73 -25.08 0.16
N GLU A 271 1.61 -24.02 0.94
CA GLU A 271 1.68 -22.65 0.41
C GLU A 271 3.10 -22.23 0.03
N LEU A 272 4.12 -22.63 0.80
CA LEU A 272 5.51 -22.28 0.51
C LEU A 272 6.07 -23.12 -0.65
N ASN A 273 5.64 -24.37 -0.80
CA ASN A 273 6.06 -25.19 -1.94
C ASN A 273 5.52 -24.71 -3.29
N LYS A 274 4.39 -24.01 -3.32
CA LYS A 274 3.87 -23.39 -4.55
C LYS A 274 4.82 -22.33 -5.13
N GLN A 275 5.61 -21.69 -4.29
CA GLN A 275 6.57 -20.66 -4.70
C GLN A 275 7.85 -21.23 -5.30
N ASN A 276 8.16 -22.51 -5.05
CA ASN A 276 9.38 -23.16 -5.53
C ASN A 276 9.21 -23.85 -6.90
N ASN A 277 8.01 -23.82 -7.48
CA ASN A 277 7.66 -24.49 -8.72
C ASN A 277 7.42 -23.52 -9.89
N THR A 278 7.94 -22.30 -9.81
CA THR A 278 7.90 -21.31 -10.90
C THR A 278 9.25 -21.11 -11.54
#